data_e8f4217de46aa6b8f2556410c3139707
#
_entry.id   e8f4217de46aa6b8f2556410c3139707
#
_cell.length_a   1.000
_cell.length_b   1.000
_cell.length_c   1.000
_cell.angle_alpha   90.00
_cell.angle_beta   90.00
_cell.angle_gamma   90.00
#
_symmetry.space_group_name_H-M   'P 1'
#
loop_
_entity.id
_entity.type
_entity.pdbx_description
1 polymer ?
#
loop_
_entity_poly.entity_id
_entity_poly.type
_entity_poly.pdbx_seq_one_letter_code
_entity_poly.pdbx_strand_id
1 'polypeptide(L)'
;MQIRKATNRTKLIKAAATLIERDGYKNIDVTKVTKEAKLGYGTFYNHFSDITQLFEEITKEVIISIQDFVIELTGHETSALKQIFIRNYFQFHAFYGSPILEWVAENPTFLMKLWDENTKSVTNKMIKQVIKKGELKGDPIELLDRFENIRETYRWNFLGSLHSLLAGKDPDIAFVDNSEGVDIFSMPYKEKREFLTSIVSDYKKHSSKIQRIFLNNS
;
A
#
# COMPACT_ATOMS: atom_id res chain seq x y z
N MET A 1 13.70 28.06 -9.04
CA MET A 1 14.12 27.46 -7.75
C MET A 1 13.27 26.27 -7.35
N GLN A 2 11.93 26.32 -7.44
CA GLN A 2 11.03 25.18 -7.07
C GLN A 2 11.26 23.91 -7.90
N ILE A 3 11.40 23.99 -9.23
CA ILE A 3 11.61 22.81 -10.11
C ILE A 3 12.90 22.06 -9.73
N ARG A 4 14.00 22.76 -9.46
CA ARG A 4 15.27 22.14 -9.05
C ARG A 4 15.14 21.44 -7.69
N LYS A 5 14.36 22.00 -6.77
CA LYS A 5 14.09 21.41 -5.45
C LYS A 5 13.31 20.10 -5.59
N ALA A 6 12.23 20.07 -6.38
CA ALA A 6 11.46 18.87 -6.66
C ALA A 6 12.35 17.78 -7.30
N THR A 7 13.18 18.13 -8.29
CA THR A 7 14.10 17.20 -8.95
C THR A 7 15.11 16.57 -7.99
N ASN A 8 15.70 17.35 -7.07
CA ASN A 8 16.66 16.82 -6.10
C ASN A 8 16.00 15.88 -5.09
N ARG A 9 14.78 16.21 -4.64
CA ARG A 9 14.01 15.34 -3.75
C ARG A 9 13.76 13.97 -4.41
N THR A 10 13.30 13.97 -5.65
CA THR A 10 13.09 12.72 -6.42
C THR A 10 14.38 11.93 -6.60
N LYS A 11 15.51 12.59 -6.89
CA LYS A 11 16.81 11.92 -6.98
C LYS A 11 17.23 11.23 -5.68
N LEU A 12 16.99 11.85 -4.53
CA LEU A 12 17.30 11.26 -3.22
C LEU A 12 16.43 10.03 -2.95
N ILE A 13 15.13 10.10 -3.23
CA ILE A 13 14.19 8.97 -3.07
C ILE A 13 14.63 7.79 -3.96
N LYS A 14 14.92 8.05 -5.23
CA LYS A 14 15.37 7.02 -6.18
C LYS A 14 16.70 6.39 -5.74
N ALA A 15 17.66 7.19 -5.37
CA ALA A 15 18.95 6.72 -4.88
C ALA A 15 18.79 5.83 -3.64
N ALA A 16 17.94 6.24 -2.71
CA ALA A 16 17.65 5.43 -1.52
C ALA A 16 16.98 4.12 -1.87
N ALA A 17 15.97 4.11 -2.75
CA ALA A 17 15.32 2.89 -3.20
C ALA A 17 16.29 1.90 -3.83
N THR A 18 17.17 2.37 -4.74
CA THR A 18 18.22 1.57 -5.36
C THR A 18 19.18 0.98 -4.32
N LEU A 19 19.59 1.79 -3.36
CA LEU A 19 20.50 1.35 -2.30
C LEU A 19 19.84 0.32 -1.37
N ILE A 20 18.57 0.54 -1.00
CA ILE A 20 17.81 -0.38 -0.14
C ILE A 20 17.69 -1.75 -0.82
N GLU A 21 17.38 -1.78 -2.11
CA GLU A 21 17.26 -3.01 -2.89
C GLU A 21 18.59 -3.76 -2.96
N ARG A 22 19.71 -3.05 -3.16
CA ARG A 22 21.05 -3.62 -3.30
C ARG A 22 21.66 -4.05 -1.98
N ASP A 23 21.56 -3.21 -0.96
CA ASP A 23 22.38 -3.30 0.28
C ASP A 23 21.52 -3.58 1.54
N GLY A 24 20.18 -3.51 1.44
CA GLY A 24 19.25 -3.54 2.57
C GLY A 24 19.18 -2.20 3.32
N TYR A 25 18.01 -1.86 3.86
CA TYR A 25 17.78 -0.54 4.46
C TYR A 25 18.68 -0.23 5.68
N LYS A 26 19.07 -1.27 6.45
CA LYS A 26 19.94 -1.14 7.65
C LYS A 26 21.35 -0.65 7.31
N ASN A 27 21.76 -0.80 6.07
CA ASN A 27 23.08 -0.40 5.59
C ASN A 27 23.07 0.98 4.90
N ILE A 28 21.97 1.71 4.94
CA ILE A 28 21.80 2.98 4.26
C ILE A 28 21.97 4.14 5.25
N ASP A 29 22.74 5.15 4.81
CA ASP A 29 22.91 6.40 5.52
C ASP A 29 22.84 7.60 4.54
N VAL A 30 22.80 8.81 5.10
CA VAL A 30 22.71 10.07 4.32
C VAL A 30 23.88 10.21 3.36
N THR A 31 25.09 9.77 3.75
CA THR A 31 26.30 9.88 2.91
C THR A 31 26.19 9.00 1.68
N LYS A 32 25.73 7.75 1.84
CA LYS A 32 25.52 6.82 0.74
C LYS A 32 24.44 7.33 -0.21
N VAL A 33 23.30 7.78 0.33
CA VAL A 33 22.18 8.30 -0.48
C VAL A 33 22.61 9.52 -1.29
N THR A 34 23.29 10.49 -0.69
CA THR A 34 23.73 11.71 -1.41
C THR A 34 24.78 11.39 -2.47
N LYS A 35 25.70 10.47 -2.20
CA LYS A 35 26.70 9.99 -3.17
C LYS A 35 26.02 9.30 -4.36
N GLU A 36 25.11 8.40 -4.13
CA GLU A 36 24.33 7.70 -5.18
C GLU A 36 23.50 8.69 -6.01
N ALA A 37 22.85 9.66 -5.36
CA ALA A 37 22.07 10.70 -6.02
C ALA A 37 22.95 11.74 -6.77
N LYS A 38 24.27 11.69 -6.62
CA LYS A 38 25.24 12.70 -7.11
C LYS A 38 24.89 14.12 -6.63
N LEU A 39 24.57 14.22 -5.34
CA LEU A 39 24.20 15.48 -4.66
C LEU A 39 25.14 15.73 -3.47
N GLY A 40 25.28 17.00 -3.10
CA GLY A 40 26.04 17.36 -1.90
C GLY A 40 25.31 16.95 -0.61
N TYR A 41 26.08 16.58 0.42
CA TYR A 41 25.56 16.15 1.74
C TYR A 41 24.51 17.14 2.31
N GLY A 42 24.76 18.44 2.28
CA GLY A 42 23.81 19.45 2.75
C GLY A 42 22.53 19.54 1.92
N THR A 43 22.50 19.00 0.69
CA THR A 43 21.30 18.98 -0.14
C THR A 43 20.24 18.05 0.45
N PHE A 44 20.66 16.99 1.13
CA PHE A 44 19.75 16.07 1.81
C PHE A 44 18.87 16.80 2.82
N TYR A 45 19.49 17.57 3.71
CA TYR A 45 18.80 18.28 4.79
C TYR A 45 17.89 19.43 4.33
N ASN A 46 18.00 19.85 3.06
CA ASN A 46 17.01 20.74 2.45
C ASN A 46 15.67 20.05 2.13
N HIS A 47 15.60 18.71 2.22
CA HIS A 47 14.45 17.88 1.82
C HIS A 47 13.96 16.96 2.92
N PHE A 48 14.86 16.43 3.75
CA PHE A 48 14.57 15.45 4.79
C PHE A 48 15.35 15.80 6.05
N SER A 49 14.73 15.65 7.22
CA SER A 49 15.38 15.88 8.53
C SER A 49 16.42 14.80 8.83
N ASP A 50 16.14 13.56 8.43
CA ASP A 50 16.96 12.40 8.67
C ASP A 50 16.63 11.26 7.68
N ILE A 51 17.32 10.14 7.81
CA ILE A 51 17.14 8.97 6.93
C ILE A 51 15.77 8.29 7.15
N THR A 52 15.23 8.37 8.35
CA THR A 52 13.91 7.81 8.68
C THR A 52 12.82 8.54 7.91
N GLN A 53 12.85 9.88 7.88
CA GLN A 53 11.90 10.66 7.09
C GLN A 53 11.96 10.31 5.60
N LEU A 54 13.14 10.01 5.07
CA LEU A 54 13.27 9.54 3.68
C LEU A 54 12.57 8.19 3.48
N PHE A 55 12.72 7.23 4.41
CA PHE A 55 12.02 5.93 4.34
C PHE A 55 10.50 6.09 4.47
N GLU A 56 10.05 6.99 5.32
CA GLU A 56 8.64 7.36 5.43
C GLU A 56 8.07 7.87 4.09
N GLU A 57 8.82 8.72 3.41
CA GLU A 57 8.39 9.25 2.11
C GLU A 57 8.37 8.19 1.01
N ILE A 58 9.33 7.26 1.02
CA ILE A 58 9.32 6.10 0.12
C ILE A 58 8.03 5.27 0.34
N THR A 59 7.69 5.01 1.60
CA THR A 59 6.47 4.26 1.94
C THR A 59 5.20 4.98 1.49
N LYS A 60 5.15 6.30 1.62
CA LYS A 60 4.03 7.12 1.10
C LYS A 60 3.88 6.98 -0.42
N GLU A 61 4.99 7.04 -1.15
CA GLU A 61 4.96 6.88 -2.60
C GLU A 61 4.44 5.52 -3.03
N VAL A 62 4.78 4.44 -2.30
CA VAL A 62 4.19 3.12 -2.53
C VAL A 62 2.67 3.15 -2.38
N ILE A 63 2.15 3.72 -1.28
CA ILE A 63 0.71 3.77 -1.03
C ILE A 63 -0.03 4.63 -2.07
N ILE A 64 0.52 5.78 -2.45
CA ILE A 64 -0.07 6.65 -3.48
C ILE A 64 -0.09 5.91 -4.82
N SER A 65 1.01 5.25 -5.19
CA SER A 65 1.10 4.48 -6.43
C SER A 65 0.07 3.35 -6.51
N ILE A 66 -0.24 2.70 -5.36
CA ILE A 66 -1.32 1.70 -5.30
C ILE A 66 -2.67 2.34 -5.62
N GLN A 67 -2.96 3.52 -5.04
CA GLN A 67 -4.23 4.21 -5.25
C GLN A 67 -4.42 4.59 -6.71
N ASP A 68 -3.42 5.22 -7.31
CA ASP A 68 -3.46 5.66 -8.72
C ASP A 68 -3.60 4.46 -9.66
N PHE A 69 -2.82 3.41 -9.42
CA PHE A 69 -2.88 2.17 -10.21
C PHE A 69 -4.27 1.51 -10.15
N VAL A 70 -4.85 1.41 -8.94
CA VAL A 70 -6.17 0.80 -8.79
C VAL A 70 -7.27 1.65 -9.43
N ILE A 71 -7.21 2.98 -9.31
CA ILE A 71 -8.17 3.88 -9.98
C ILE A 71 -8.11 3.70 -11.50
N GLU A 72 -6.91 3.67 -12.08
CA GLU A 72 -6.73 3.44 -13.51
C GLU A 72 -7.28 2.09 -13.95
N LEU A 73 -6.97 1.04 -13.19
CA LEU A 73 -7.32 -0.33 -13.53
C LEU A 73 -8.82 -0.63 -13.35
N THR A 74 -9.45 -0.04 -12.33
CA THR A 74 -10.83 -0.36 -11.93
C THR A 74 -11.87 0.69 -12.33
N GLY A 75 -11.51 1.64 -13.18
CA GLY A 75 -12.44 2.70 -13.60
C GLY A 75 -13.73 2.19 -14.26
N HIS A 76 -13.74 0.95 -14.74
CA HIS A 76 -14.91 0.26 -15.32
C HIS A 76 -15.65 -0.63 -14.28
N GLU A 77 -15.07 -0.91 -13.12
CA GLU A 77 -15.68 -1.76 -12.10
C GLU A 77 -16.86 -1.03 -11.44
N THR A 78 -18.02 -1.64 -11.48
CA THR A 78 -19.25 -1.05 -10.98
C THR A 78 -19.48 -1.27 -9.48
N SER A 79 -18.92 -2.36 -8.92
CA SER A 79 -19.00 -2.65 -7.49
C SER A 79 -17.93 -1.89 -6.70
N ALA A 80 -18.36 -0.98 -5.83
CA ALA A 80 -17.46 -0.27 -4.95
C ALA A 80 -16.88 -1.18 -3.85
N LEU A 81 -17.63 -2.18 -3.41
CA LEU A 81 -17.13 -3.21 -2.49
C LEU A 81 -15.97 -3.99 -3.12
N LYS A 82 -16.13 -4.45 -4.37
CA LYS A 82 -15.07 -5.15 -5.09
C LYS A 82 -13.82 -4.27 -5.25
N GLN A 83 -13.98 -2.97 -5.56
CA GLN A 83 -12.87 -2.02 -5.67
C GLN A 83 -12.05 -1.90 -4.36
N ILE A 84 -12.70 -1.95 -3.19
CA ILE A 84 -12.01 -1.94 -1.89
C ILE A 84 -11.09 -3.14 -1.77
N PHE A 85 -11.58 -4.35 -2.08
CA PHE A 85 -10.78 -5.58 -1.98
C PHE A 85 -9.72 -5.70 -3.08
N ILE A 86 -9.96 -5.19 -4.29
CA ILE A 86 -8.93 -5.08 -5.33
C ILE A 86 -7.77 -4.18 -4.86
N ARG A 87 -8.07 -3.04 -4.23
CA ARG A 87 -7.03 -2.19 -3.64
C ARG A 87 -6.24 -2.93 -2.56
N ASN A 88 -6.92 -3.67 -1.71
CA ASN A 88 -6.27 -4.47 -0.68
C ASN A 88 -5.39 -5.58 -1.29
N TYR A 89 -5.86 -6.24 -2.35
CA TYR A 89 -5.08 -7.21 -3.10
C TYR A 89 -3.76 -6.62 -3.62
N PHE A 90 -3.81 -5.47 -4.27
CA PHE A 90 -2.61 -4.83 -4.78
C PHE A 90 -1.69 -4.27 -3.69
N GLN A 91 -2.18 -4.02 -2.47
CA GLN A 91 -1.31 -3.71 -1.33
C GLN A 91 -0.31 -4.83 -1.05
N PHE A 92 -0.75 -6.09 -1.00
CA PHE A 92 0.15 -7.23 -0.78
C PHE A 92 1.23 -7.31 -1.86
N HIS A 93 0.86 -7.15 -3.11
CA HIS A 93 1.80 -7.19 -4.24
C HIS A 93 2.77 -6.00 -4.25
N ALA A 94 2.29 -4.81 -3.96
CA ALA A 94 3.13 -3.61 -3.94
C ALA A 94 4.17 -3.67 -2.82
N PHE A 95 3.78 -4.07 -1.61
CA PHE A 95 4.73 -4.22 -0.51
C PHE A 95 5.66 -5.41 -0.71
N TYR A 96 5.17 -6.55 -1.20
CA TYR A 96 6.01 -7.71 -1.51
C TYR A 96 7.12 -7.39 -2.51
N GLY A 97 6.83 -6.60 -3.53
CA GLY A 97 7.82 -6.14 -4.53
C GLY A 97 8.59 -4.89 -4.13
N SER A 98 8.33 -4.31 -2.96
CA SER A 98 8.94 -3.05 -2.53
C SER A 98 10.22 -3.29 -1.75
N PRO A 99 11.30 -2.54 -2.05
CA PRO A 99 12.54 -2.60 -1.26
C PRO A 99 12.34 -2.15 0.18
N ILE A 100 11.28 -1.38 0.49
CA ILE A 100 11.01 -0.85 1.83
C ILE A 100 10.23 -1.82 2.74
N LEU A 101 9.85 -3.02 2.24
CA LEU A 101 9.01 -3.97 3.00
C LEU A 101 9.60 -4.30 4.38
N GLU A 102 10.92 -4.56 4.46
CA GLU A 102 11.58 -4.92 5.73
C GLU A 102 11.47 -3.76 6.74
N TRP A 103 11.75 -2.53 6.31
CA TRP A 103 11.64 -1.36 7.16
C TRP A 103 10.19 -1.15 7.67
N VAL A 104 9.21 -1.32 6.79
CA VAL A 104 7.79 -1.19 7.12
C VAL A 104 7.36 -2.25 8.15
N ALA A 105 7.83 -3.49 8.01
CA ALA A 105 7.53 -4.57 8.95
C ALA A 105 8.10 -4.29 10.36
N GLU A 106 9.25 -3.63 10.44
CA GLU A 106 9.85 -3.21 11.71
C GLU A 106 9.26 -1.89 12.26
N ASN A 107 8.49 -1.15 11.46
CA ASN A 107 7.87 0.13 11.83
C ASN A 107 6.34 0.15 11.62
N PRO A 108 5.58 -0.81 12.18
CA PRO A 108 4.15 -0.96 11.91
C PRO A 108 3.32 0.25 12.33
N THR A 109 3.70 0.92 13.41
CA THR A 109 3.00 2.12 13.93
C THR A 109 3.02 3.25 12.90
N PHE A 110 4.12 3.41 12.18
CA PHE A 110 4.23 4.39 11.11
C PHE A 110 3.26 4.06 9.96
N LEU A 111 3.21 2.81 9.52
CA LEU A 111 2.31 2.38 8.46
C LEU A 111 0.83 2.60 8.85
N MET A 112 0.46 2.32 10.10
CA MET A 112 -0.90 2.58 10.62
C MET A 112 -1.26 4.06 10.51
N LYS A 113 -0.38 4.94 10.99
CA LYS A 113 -0.57 6.40 10.90
C LYS A 113 -0.72 6.85 9.44
N LEU A 114 0.15 6.37 8.58
CA LEU A 114 0.15 6.72 7.17
C LEU A 114 -1.15 6.29 6.47
N TRP A 115 -1.70 5.13 6.81
CA TRP A 115 -3.00 4.68 6.31
C TRP A 115 -4.13 5.60 6.77
N ASP A 116 -4.14 6.02 8.03
CA ASP A 116 -5.15 6.97 8.53
C ASP A 116 -5.14 8.27 7.74
N GLU A 117 -3.96 8.82 7.50
CA GLU A 117 -3.79 10.08 6.81
C GLU A 117 -4.18 10.01 5.32
N ASN A 118 -3.81 8.93 4.63
CA ASN A 118 -3.89 8.87 3.16
C ASN A 118 -5.07 8.03 2.63
N THR A 119 -5.53 7.02 3.37
CA THR A 119 -6.54 6.10 2.85
C THR A 119 -7.94 6.31 3.43
N LYS A 120 -8.06 6.92 4.60
CA LYS A 120 -9.35 7.13 5.28
C LYS A 120 -10.35 7.88 4.39
N SER A 121 -9.94 8.98 3.78
CA SER A 121 -10.80 9.78 2.92
C SER A 121 -11.28 9.01 1.68
N VAL A 122 -10.37 8.28 1.03
CA VAL A 122 -10.68 7.48 -0.17
C VAL A 122 -11.63 6.34 0.20
N THR A 123 -11.32 5.60 1.28
CA THR A 123 -12.15 4.51 1.75
C THR A 123 -13.55 5.00 2.12
N ASN A 124 -13.68 6.10 2.85
CA ASN A 124 -14.98 6.66 3.21
C ASN A 124 -15.81 7.08 1.99
N LYS A 125 -15.19 7.59 0.92
CA LYS A 125 -15.91 7.87 -0.34
C LYS A 125 -16.41 6.59 -0.99
N MET A 126 -15.59 5.54 -1.03
CA MET A 126 -15.97 4.23 -1.60
C MET A 126 -17.12 3.59 -0.79
N ILE A 127 -17.06 3.63 0.54
CA ILE A 127 -18.11 3.14 1.42
C ILE A 127 -19.44 3.86 1.16
N LYS A 128 -19.43 5.20 1.08
CA LYS A 128 -20.62 5.97 0.74
C LYS A 128 -21.21 5.58 -0.63
N GLN A 129 -20.35 5.21 -1.59
CA GLN A 129 -20.80 4.70 -2.89
C GLN A 129 -21.45 3.32 -2.79
N VAL A 130 -20.88 2.39 -2.00
CA VAL A 130 -21.47 1.06 -1.73
C VAL A 130 -22.89 1.21 -1.18
N ILE A 131 -23.06 2.08 -0.16
CA ILE A 131 -24.36 2.35 0.45
C ILE A 131 -25.31 2.98 -0.57
N LYS A 132 -24.87 4.03 -1.28
CA LYS A 132 -25.69 4.76 -2.27
C LYS A 132 -26.14 3.85 -3.43
N LYS A 133 -25.33 2.92 -3.86
CA LYS A 133 -25.64 1.96 -4.94
C LYS A 133 -26.53 0.79 -4.46
N GLY A 134 -26.76 0.67 -3.16
CA GLY A 134 -27.51 -0.44 -2.59
C GLY A 134 -26.82 -1.80 -2.74
N GLU A 135 -25.49 -1.82 -2.87
CA GLU A 135 -24.69 -3.04 -2.92
C GLU A 135 -24.81 -3.84 -1.60
N LEU A 136 -25.10 -3.10 -0.52
CA LEU A 136 -25.40 -3.67 0.81
C LEU A 136 -26.71 -3.10 1.33
N LYS A 137 -27.49 -3.95 1.96
CA LYS A 137 -28.77 -3.59 2.60
C LYS A 137 -28.54 -3.41 4.10
N GLY A 138 -29.11 -2.37 4.69
CA GLY A 138 -29.06 -2.08 6.11
C GLY A 138 -29.17 -0.61 6.43
N ASP A 139 -29.18 -0.28 7.72
CA ASP A 139 -29.10 1.11 8.16
C ASP A 139 -27.74 1.73 7.80
N PRO A 140 -27.69 2.94 7.20
CA PRO A 140 -26.44 3.54 6.78
C PRO A 140 -25.42 3.78 7.90
N ILE A 141 -25.87 4.06 9.13
CA ILE A 141 -25.00 4.32 10.28
C ILE A 141 -24.37 2.98 10.71
N GLU A 142 -25.19 1.93 10.84
CA GLU A 142 -24.73 0.59 11.19
C GLU A 142 -23.75 0.02 10.14
N LEU A 143 -24.02 0.27 8.85
CA LEU A 143 -23.12 -0.11 7.77
C LEU A 143 -21.79 0.63 7.85
N LEU A 144 -21.78 1.92 8.18
CA LEU A 144 -20.54 2.69 8.36
C LEU A 144 -19.70 2.14 9.51
N ASP A 145 -20.30 1.85 10.65
CA ASP A 145 -19.59 1.26 11.82
C ASP A 145 -19.00 -0.12 11.48
N ARG A 146 -19.74 -0.96 10.75
CA ARG A 146 -19.23 -2.25 10.29
C ARG A 146 -18.06 -2.09 9.32
N PHE A 147 -18.09 -1.13 8.41
CA PHE A 147 -16.96 -0.84 7.54
C PHE A 147 -15.71 -0.38 8.28
N GLU A 148 -15.87 0.45 9.31
CA GLU A 148 -14.75 0.86 10.16
C GLU A 148 -14.12 -0.37 10.84
N ASN A 149 -14.92 -1.28 11.39
CA ASN A 149 -14.44 -2.52 12.00
C ASN A 149 -13.73 -3.43 10.98
N ILE A 150 -14.29 -3.59 9.78
CA ILE A 150 -13.67 -4.34 8.67
C ILE A 150 -12.31 -3.73 8.33
N ARG A 151 -12.25 -2.40 8.19
CA ARG A 151 -11.01 -1.69 7.87
C ARG A 151 -9.95 -1.89 8.94
N GLU A 152 -10.29 -1.74 10.22
CA GLU A 152 -9.35 -1.93 11.32
C GLU A 152 -8.87 -3.39 11.39
N THR A 153 -9.77 -4.35 11.32
CA THR A 153 -9.42 -5.78 11.31
C THR A 153 -8.48 -6.11 10.15
N TYR A 154 -8.80 -5.61 8.94
CA TYR A 154 -7.96 -5.81 7.78
C TYR A 154 -6.55 -5.25 7.98
N ARG A 155 -6.43 -4.05 8.52
CA ARG A 155 -5.15 -3.37 8.76
C ARG A 155 -4.28 -4.14 9.74
N TRP A 156 -4.84 -4.58 10.87
CA TRP A 156 -4.13 -5.38 11.86
C TRP A 156 -3.68 -6.72 11.30
N ASN A 157 -4.55 -7.40 10.56
CA ASN A 157 -4.19 -8.65 9.89
C ASN A 157 -3.09 -8.44 8.86
N PHE A 158 -3.13 -7.33 8.09
CA PHE A 158 -2.09 -7.00 7.12
C PHE A 158 -0.74 -6.78 7.80
N LEU A 159 -0.69 -6.03 8.90
CA LEU A 159 0.54 -5.87 9.67
C LEU A 159 1.12 -7.21 10.13
N GLY A 160 0.26 -8.10 10.62
CA GLY A 160 0.67 -9.46 10.98
C GLY A 160 1.20 -10.28 9.80
N SER A 161 0.78 -9.96 8.58
CA SER A 161 1.21 -10.64 7.36
C SER A 161 2.55 -10.14 6.80
N LEU A 162 3.05 -8.96 7.21
CA LEU A 162 4.27 -8.37 6.64
C LEU A 162 5.50 -9.29 6.80
N HIS A 163 5.66 -9.88 7.98
CA HIS A 163 6.75 -10.83 8.24
C HIS A 163 6.62 -12.13 7.39
N SER A 164 5.39 -12.56 7.12
CA SER A 164 5.15 -13.70 6.24
C SER A 164 5.53 -13.38 4.79
N LEU A 165 5.25 -12.15 4.33
CA LEU A 165 5.69 -11.66 3.02
C LEU A 165 7.23 -11.60 2.94
N LEU A 166 7.91 -11.12 4.00
CA LEU A 166 9.38 -11.12 4.09
C LEU A 166 9.95 -12.53 4.04
N ALA A 167 9.26 -13.51 4.65
CA ALA A 167 9.62 -14.92 4.58
C ALA A 167 9.30 -15.57 3.22
N GLY A 168 8.81 -14.81 2.24
CA GLY A 168 8.55 -15.28 0.89
C GLY A 168 7.16 -15.89 0.68
N LYS A 169 6.19 -15.66 1.60
CA LYS A 169 4.81 -16.07 1.37
C LYS A 169 4.27 -15.41 0.10
N ASP A 170 3.65 -16.22 -0.76
CA ASP A 170 3.02 -15.73 -1.98
C ASP A 170 1.97 -14.65 -1.65
N PRO A 171 2.03 -13.46 -2.27
CA PRO A 171 1.11 -12.36 -1.97
C PRO A 171 -0.35 -12.64 -2.31
N ASP A 172 -0.66 -13.52 -3.27
CA ASP A 172 -2.03 -13.97 -3.55
C ASP A 172 -2.59 -14.75 -2.36
N ILE A 173 -1.79 -15.67 -1.80
CA ILE A 173 -2.14 -16.46 -0.62
C ILE A 173 -2.25 -15.55 0.60
N ALA A 174 -1.31 -14.64 0.79
CA ALA A 174 -1.32 -13.70 1.91
C ALA A 174 -2.57 -12.81 1.89
N PHE A 175 -3.00 -12.35 0.72
CA PHE A 175 -4.23 -11.58 0.56
C PHE A 175 -5.48 -12.38 0.96
N VAL A 176 -5.60 -13.63 0.46
CA VAL A 176 -6.77 -14.47 0.76
C VAL A 176 -6.84 -14.77 2.26
N ASP A 177 -5.75 -15.26 2.86
CA ASP A 177 -5.69 -15.62 4.28
C ASP A 177 -5.98 -14.41 5.19
N ASN A 178 -5.42 -13.24 4.85
CA ASN A 178 -5.70 -12.00 5.57
C ASN A 178 -7.18 -11.62 5.51
N SER A 179 -7.78 -11.73 4.34
CA SER A 179 -9.15 -11.29 4.08
C SER A 179 -10.21 -12.29 4.54
N GLU A 180 -9.87 -13.59 4.66
CA GLU A 180 -10.78 -14.59 5.20
C GLU A 180 -11.17 -14.32 6.66
N GLY A 181 -10.25 -13.76 7.45
CA GLY A 181 -10.48 -13.36 8.85
C GLY A 181 -11.36 -12.11 9.02
N VAL A 182 -11.62 -11.38 7.93
CA VAL A 182 -12.45 -10.17 7.96
C VAL A 182 -13.92 -10.53 7.79
N ASP A 183 -14.80 -9.95 8.62
CA ASP A 183 -16.26 -10.07 8.42
C ASP A 183 -16.71 -9.21 7.24
N ILE A 184 -16.93 -9.84 6.09
CA ILE A 184 -17.46 -9.16 4.90
C ILE A 184 -19.01 -9.23 4.96
N PHE A 185 -19.60 -8.38 5.80
CA PHE A 185 -21.06 -8.24 5.92
C PHE A 185 -21.80 -9.56 6.14
N SER A 186 -21.25 -10.41 7.02
CA SER A 186 -21.81 -11.74 7.32
C SER A 186 -21.91 -12.63 6.09
N MET A 187 -21.08 -12.39 5.08
CA MET A 187 -21.00 -13.25 3.90
C MET A 187 -20.60 -14.67 4.32
N PRO A 188 -21.34 -15.72 3.89
CA PRO A 188 -20.98 -17.09 4.20
C PRO A 188 -19.54 -17.41 3.75
N TYR A 189 -18.85 -18.26 4.51
CA TYR A 189 -17.42 -18.57 4.27
C TYR A 189 -17.14 -18.99 2.82
N LYS A 190 -17.97 -19.86 2.25
CA LYS A 190 -17.81 -20.33 0.86
C LYS A 190 -17.93 -19.19 -0.13
N GLU A 191 -18.95 -18.36 0.01
CA GLU A 191 -19.19 -17.21 -0.86
C GLU A 191 -18.07 -16.17 -0.75
N LYS A 192 -17.60 -15.90 0.48
CA LYS A 192 -16.46 -15.02 0.74
C LYS A 192 -15.19 -15.52 0.05
N ARG A 193 -14.90 -16.82 0.17
CA ARG A 193 -13.72 -17.39 -0.47
C ARG A 193 -13.82 -17.36 -2.00
N GLU A 194 -14.99 -17.63 -2.57
CA GLU A 194 -15.23 -17.47 -4.02
C GLU A 194 -15.04 -16.02 -4.47
N PHE A 195 -15.56 -15.05 -3.71
CA PHE A 195 -15.38 -13.63 -3.97
C PHE A 195 -13.90 -13.23 -3.97
N LEU A 196 -13.13 -13.58 -2.93
CA LEU A 196 -11.70 -13.28 -2.83
C LEU A 196 -10.88 -13.95 -3.93
N THR A 197 -11.19 -15.22 -4.23
CA THR A 197 -10.49 -15.99 -5.27
C THR A 197 -10.78 -15.40 -6.67
N SER A 198 -11.99 -14.87 -6.88
CA SER A 198 -12.31 -14.18 -8.13
C SER A 198 -11.46 -12.93 -8.34
N ILE A 199 -11.17 -12.17 -7.27
CA ILE A 199 -10.28 -11.02 -7.34
C ILE A 199 -8.87 -11.43 -7.75
N VAL A 200 -8.33 -12.48 -7.12
CA VAL A 200 -7.01 -13.03 -7.50
C VAL A 200 -7.01 -13.42 -8.98
N SER A 201 -8.00 -14.21 -9.42
CA SER A 201 -8.12 -14.68 -10.81
C SER A 201 -8.18 -13.54 -11.82
N ASP A 202 -9.02 -12.54 -11.55
CA ASP A 202 -9.26 -11.44 -12.47
C ASP A 202 -8.05 -10.48 -12.59
N TYR A 203 -7.31 -10.30 -11.48
CA TYR A 203 -6.30 -9.24 -11.38
C TYR A 203 -4.86 -9.73 -11.28
N LYS A 204 -4.60 -11.03 -11.12
CA LYS A 204 -3.24 -11.62 -11.03
C LYS A 204 -2.30 -11.20 -12.16
N LYS A 205 -2.80 -11.10 -13.39
CA LYS A 205 -2.02 -10.67 -14.55
C LYS A 205 -1.45 -9.24 -14.42
N HIS A 206 -1.98 -8.43 -13.51
CA HIS A 206 -1.55 -7.06 -13.28
C HIS A 206 -0.59 -6.93 -12.08
N SER A 207 -0.41 -8.00 -11.29
CA SER A 207 0.39 -7.96 -10.05
C SER A 207 1.86 -7.61 -10.29
N SER A 208 2.46 -8.13 -11.37
CA SER A 208 3.85 -7.80 -11.71
C SER A 208 4.06 -6.34 -12.08
N LYS A 209 3.01 -5.67 -12.59
CA LYS A 209 3.06 -4.23 -12.91
C LYS A 209 3.14 -3.40 -11.62
N ILE A 210 2.30 -3.73 -10.62
CA ILE A 210 2.32 -3.00 -9.34
C ILE A 210 3.61 -3.24 -8.56
N GLN A 211 4.15 -4.45 -8.57
CA GLN A 211 5.44 -4.77 -7.94
C GLN A 211 6.61 -3.94 -8.51
N ARG A 212 6.54 -3.56 -9.79
CA ARG A 212 7.56 -2.77 -10.46
C ARG A 212 7.30 -1.26 -10.47
N ILE A 213 6.14 -0.81 -10.02
CA ILE A 213 5.81 0.64 -10.04
C ILE A 213 6.88 1.45 -9.32
N PHE A 214 7.39 0.92 -8.21
CA PHE A 214 8.43 1.60 -7.44
C PHE A 214 9.79 1.63 -8.16
N LEU A 215 10.14 0.56 -8.88
CA LEU A 215 11.41 0.44 -9.61
C LEU A 215 11.39 1.24 -10.92
N ASN A 216 10.22 1.38 -11.58
CA ASN A 216 10.10 2.04 -12.89
C ASN A 216 9.83 3.55 -12.79
N ASN A 217 9.38 4.05 -11.64
CA ASN A 217 9.37 5.48 -11.33
C ASN A 217 10.74 5.98 -10.86
N SER A 218 11.72 5.07 -10.88
CA SER A 218 13.11 5.36 -10.57
C SER A 218 13.94 5.74 -11.78
#